data_b08dcae30c39795e5b4b761df2ee2232
#
_entry.id   b08dcae30c39795e5b4b761df2ee2232
#
_cell.length_a   1.000
_cell.length_b   1.000
_cell.length_c   1.000
_cell.angle_alpha   90.00
_cell.angle_beta   90.00
_cell.angle_gamma   90.00
#
_symmetry.space_group_name_H-M   'P 1'
#
loop_
_entity.id
_entity.type
_entity.pdbx_description
1 polymer ?
#
loop_
_entity_poly.entity_id
_entity_poly.type
_entity_poly.pdbx_seq_one_letter_code
_entity_poly.pdbx_strand_id
1 'polypeptide(L)'
;MIRYLESSDIDPQQWDRCIAASAYSTIFASFDFLSAASDRWGALVTEYYESVMPLPYRNKFGMRYVFSPPFISRLGIYSKKEIDHALEKKMIEMIPKKFVLTDLILHPLHQYPETTTHVSYQLALNQEYEQLKKQYNENTKRNLKKINEEELIYSQDVTTEQVIDLFSNNRGENVKLPNHFYSTLVRLAEEADKQNRLEKKAVYDRSGNLLAGALFLHDYQRVWFWFSGRDQAKSDQMGMFYLIDQWIRQNVNHNLILDFNGSNNPNIARFYHGFGAEKYEYPFYQKKKKGIKMIISAYRYLIK
;
A
#
# COMPACT_ATOMS: atom_id res chain seq x y z
N MET A 1 17.53 4.65 -25.33
CA MET A 1 18.52 4.93 -24.23
C MET A 1 17.81 5.01 -22.89
N ILE A 2 18.41 4.53 -21.77
CA ILE A 2 17.86 4.70 -20.40
C ILE A 2 18.62 5.83 -19.71
N ARG A 3 17.93 6.75 -19.07
CA ARG A 3 18.53 7.89 -18.34
C ARG A 3 18.02 7.92 -16.90
N TYR A 4 18.86 8.37 -15.97
CA TYR A 4 18.39 8.76 -14.65
C TYR A 4 18.04 10.25 -14.65
N LEU A 5 16.86 10.58 -14.15
CA LEU A 5 16.39 11.96 -13.95
C LEU A 5 16.06 12.17 -12.47
N GLU A 6 16.33 13.37 -11.96
CA GLU A 6 15.74 13.81 -10.69
C GLU A 6 14.28 14.21 -10.94
N SER A 7 13.44 14.22 -9.92
CA SER A 7 12.00 14.55 -10.07
C SER A 7 11.74 15.91 -10.70
N SER A 8 12.63 16.90 -10.47
CA SER A 8 12.56 18.22 -11.10
C SER A 8 12.73 18.22 -12.63
N ASP A 9 13.34 17.19 -13.18
CA ASP A 9 13.67 17.07 -14.61
C ASP A 9 12.69 16.15 -15.34
N ILE A 10 11.71 15.58 -14.61
CA ILE A 10 10.69 14.70 -15.15
C ILE A 10 9.51 15.52 -15.65
N ASP A 11 9.04 15.21 -16.87
CA ASP A 11 7.78 15.71 -17.40
C ASP A 11 6.61 14.96 -16.74
N PRO A 12 5.80 15.59 -15.87
CA PRO A 12 4.73 14.90 -15.15
C PRO A 12 3.68 14.27 -16.06
N GLN A 13 3.36 14.95 -17.17
CA GLN A 13 2.32 14.47 -18.09
C GLN A 13 2.77 13.22 -18.86
N GLN A 14 4.01 13.18 -19.34
CA GLN A 14 4.56 12.01 -20.00
C GLN A 14 4.75 10.85 -19.03
N TRP A 15 5.16 11.16 -17.80
CA TRP A 15 5.29 10.21 -16.70
C TRP A 15 3.94 9.53 -16.42
N ASP A 16 2.91 10.29 -16.11
CA ASP A 16 1.60 9.75 -15.73
C ASP A 16 0.91 9.02 -16.89
N ARG A 17 1.13 9.45 -18.15
CA ARG A 17 0.68 8.69 -19.32
C ARG A 17 1.35 7.32 -19.41
N CYS A 18 2.63 7.19 -19.05
CA CYS A 18 3.30 5.89 -19.01
C CYS A 18 2.74 5.00 -17.90
N ILE A 19 2.54 5.56 -16.70
CA ILE A 19 1.94 4.83 -15.58
C ILE A 19 0.54 4.32 -15.95
N ALA A 20 -0.32 5.20 -16.49
CA ALA A 20 -1.70 4.86 -16.85
C ALA A 20 -1.79 3.79 -17.95
N ALA A 21 -0.85 3.79 -18.90
CA ALA A 21 -0.80 2.82 -20.00
C ALA A 21 -0.14 1.49 -19.63
N SER A 22 0.46 1.39 -18.45
CA SER A 22 1.14 0.17 -18.00
C SER A 22 0.14 -0.93 -17.63
N ALA A 23 0.49 -2.18 -17.92
CA ALA A 23 -0.30 -3.35 -17.52
C ALA A 23 -0.52 -3.45 -16.00
N TYR A 24 0.36 -2.84 -15.20
CA TYR A 24 0.19 -2.67 -13.76
C TYR A 24 0.17 -1.18 -13.43
N SER A 25 -0.86 -0.47 -13.89
CA SER A 25 -1.05 0.92 -13.53
C SER A 25 -1.40 1.05 -12.05
N THR A 26 -0.88 2.09 -11.39
CA THR A 26 -1.18 2.37 -9.98
C THR A 26 -0.97 3.83 -9.63
N ILE A 27 -1.84 4.36 -8.77
CA ILE A 27 -1.72 5.71 -8.19
C ILE A 27 -0.42 5.88 -7.39
N PHE A 28 0.10 4.82 -6.78
CA PHE A 28 1.33 4.87 -5.99
C PHE A 28 2.55 5.34 -6.78
N ALA A 29 2.53 5.20 -8.10
CA ALA A 29 3.60 5.61 -8.99
C ALA A 29 3.30 6.90 -9.74
N SER A 30 2.13 7.54 -9.56
CA SER A 30 1.84 8.84 -10.17
C SER A 30 2.77 9.92 -9.66
N PHE A 31 3.01 10.95 -10.46
CA PHE A 31 3.97 12.01 -10.16
C PHE A 31 3.66 12.72 -8.83
N ASP A 32 2.41 13.14 -8.66
CA ASP A 32 1.99 13.88 -7.46
C ASP A 32 1.99 12.99 -6.22
N PHE A 33 1.58 11.71 -6.36
CA PHE A 33 1.58 10.78 -5.23
C PHE A 33 2.99 10.43 -4.75
N LEU A 34 3.95 10.24 -5.66
CA LEU A 34 5.35 10.05 -5.33
C LEU A 34 5.94 11.29 -4.66
N SER A 35 5.60 12.48 -5.14
CA SER A 35 6.06 13.75 -4.59
C SER A 35 5.48 14.02 -3.19
N ALA A 36 4.23 13.61 -2.94
CA ALA A 36 3.63 13.65 -1.61
C ALA A 36 4.24 12.61 -0.64
N ALA A 37 4.68 11.45 -1.16
CA ALA A 37 5.25 10.35 -0.36
C ALA A 37 6.71 10.56 0.03
N SER A 38 7.48 11.25 -0.79
CA SER A 38 8.93 11.37 -0.62
C SER A 38 9.43 12.75 -1.01
N ASP A 39 10.14 13.41 -0.09
CA ASP A 39 10.75 14.73 -0.33
C ASP A 39 11.80 14.69 -1.46
N ARG A 40 12.30 13.52 -1.78
CA ARG A 40 13.30 13.31 -2.82
C ARG A 40 13.04 12.01 -3.56
N TRP A 41 12.91 12.12 -4.86
CA TRP A 41 12.85 10.96 -5.74
C TRP A 41 13.43 11.31 -7.11
N GLY A 42 13.90 10.30 -7.79
CA GLY A 42 14.27 10.36 -9.18
C GLY A 42 13.76 9.12 -9.88
N ALA A 43 14.11 8.95 -11.13
CA ALA A 43 13.64 7.81 -11.90
C ALA A 43 14.64 7.38 -12.98
N LEU A 44 14.55 6.12 -13.38
CA LEU A 44 15.05 5.68 -14.66
C LEU A 44 13.95 5.87 -15.70
N VAL A 45 14.29 6.48 -16.82
CA VAL A 45 13.36 6.82 -17.89
C VAL A 45 13.97 6.40 -19.23
N THR A 46 13.20 5.70 -20.05
CA THR A 46 13.58 5.42 -21.43
C THR A 46 13.20 6.57 -22.35
N GLU A 47 13.64 6.55 -23.60
CA GLU A 47 13.26 7.55 -24.61
C GLU A 47 11.73 7.64 -24.70
N TYR A 48 11.23 8.88 -24.83
CA TYR A 48 9.79 9.19 -24.95
C TYR A 48 8.91 8.64 -23.82
N TYR A 49 9.50 8.34 -22.65
CA TYR A 49 8.78 7.74 -21.52
C TYR A 49 8.02 6.45 -21.91
N GLU A 50 8.64 5.63 -22.75
CA GLU A 50 8.09 4.30 -23.06
C GLU A 50 8.07 3.39 -21.83
N SER A 51 9.11 3.50 -21.00
CA SER A 51 9.18 2.80 -19.72
C SER A 51 9.82 3.71 -18.66
N VAL A 52 9.32 3.62 -17.43
CA VAL A 52 9.80 4.41 -16.31
C VAL A 52 9.92 3.54 -15.05
N MET A 53 10.85 3.90 -14.16
CA MET A 53 11.04 3.23 -12.88
C MET A 53 11.30 4.28 -11.78
N PRO A 54 10.36 4.53 -10.87
CA PRO A 54 10.53 5.46 -9.77
C PRO A 54 11.56 4.93 -8.76
N LEU A 55 12.39 5.84 -8.28
CA LEU A 55 13.44 5.59 -7.30
C LEU A 55 13.35 6.62 -6.17
N PRO A 56 12.35 6.54 -5.28
CA PRO A 56 12.32 7.37 -4.09
C PRO A 56 13.54 7.12 -3.23
N TYR A 57 14.17 8.19 -2.71
CA TYR A 57 15.38 8.04 -1.94
C TYR A 57 15.49 9.00 -0.76
N ARG A 58 16.29 8.60 0.21
CA ARG A 58 16.68 9.43 1.35
C ARG A 58 18.19 9.59 1.40
N ASN A 59 18.60 10.66 2.05
CA ASN A 59 19.99 10.89 2.42
C ASN A 59 20.11 10.76 3.95
N LYS A 60 20.97 9.88 4.43
CA LYS A 60 21.27 9.73 5.85
C LYS A 60 22.76 9.52 6.03
N PHE A 61 23.39 10.35 6.87
CA PHE A 61 24.85 10.34 7.08
C PHE A 61 25.67 10.46 5.78
N GLY A 62 25.25 11.32 4.85
CA GLY A 62 25.91 11.49 3.56
C GLY A 62 25.67 10.35 2.55
N MET A 63 24.98 9.29 2.95
CA MET A 63 24.69 8.12 2.11
C MET A 63 23.27 8.20 1.53
N ARG A 64 23.15 8.01 0.22
CA ARG A 64 21.86 7.94 -0.46
C ARG A 64 21.40 6.50 -0.56
N TYR A 65 20.14 6.26 -0.24
CA TYR A 65 19.52 4.95 -0.39
C TYR A 65 18.10 5.05 -0.97
N VAL A 66 17.80 4.17 -1.90
CA VAL A 66 16.46 4.01 -2.47
C VAL A 66 15.62 3.16 -1.51
N PHE A 67 14.36 3.52 -1.35
CA PHE A 67 13.43 2.81 -0.47
C PHE A 67 11.99 2.93 -1.00
N SER A 68 11.12 2.02 -0.60
CA SER A 68 9.68 2.21 -0.78
C SER A 68 9.15 3.09 0.33
N PRO A 69 8.61 4.29 0.02
CA PRO A 69 8.05 5.16 1.05
C PRO A 69 6.93 4.50 1.84
N PRO A 70 6.69 4.92 3.09
CA PRO A 70 5.53 4.44 3.85
C PRO A 70 4.24 4.67 3.07
N PHE A 71 3.33 3.71 3.17
CA PHE A 71 2.01 3.73 2.50
C PHE A 71 2.04 3.69 0.96
N ILE A 72 3.21 3.58 0.35
CA ILE A 72 3.38 3.27 -1.06
C ILE A 72 3.57 1.75 -1.21
N SER A 73 2.63 1.09 -1.90
CA SER A 73 2.59 -0.37 -1.88
C SER A 73 3.39 -1.05 -2.97
N ARG A 74 3.29 -0.61 -4.18
CA ARG A 74 3.87 -1.31 -5.32
C ARG A 74 4.56 -0.31 -6.22
N LEU A 75 5.87 -0.45 -6.31
CA LEU A 75 6.67 0.28 -7.29
C LEU A 75 7.23 -0.71 -8.33
N GLY A 76 8.18 -0.26 -9.12
CA GLY A 76 8.81 -1.11 -10.11
C GLY A 76 8.94 -0.42 -11.45
N ILE A 77 8.96 -1.21 -12.52
CA ILE A 77 9.03 -0.70 -13.88
C ILE A 77 7.63 -0.63 -14.45
N TYR A 78 7.26 0.53 -14.95
CA TYR A 78 6.01 0.77 -15.66
C TYR A 78 6.33 0.99 -17.12
N SER A 79 5.53 0.42 -18.03
CA SER A 79 5.81 0.47 -19.45
C SER A 79 4.51 0.48 -20.26
N LYS A 80 4.51 1.27 -21.34
CA LYS A 80 3.44 1.27 -22.35
C LYS A 80 3.40 -0.04 -23.17
N LYS A 81 4.48 -0.83 -23.11
CA LYS A 81 4.62 -2.11 -23.79
C LYS A 81 4.88 -3.21 -22.76
N GLU A 82 4.77 -4.45 -23.17
CA GLU A 82 5.16 -5.57 -22.35
C GLU A 82 6.65 -5.45 -21.93
N ILE A 83 6.89 -5.73 -20.66
CA ILE A 83 8.25 -5.68 -20.08
C ILE A 83 8.86 -7.05 -20.27
N ASP A 84 9.84 -7.14 -21.15
CA ASP A 84 10.65 -8.35 -21.28
C ASP A 84 11.73 -8.42 -20.17
N HIS A 85 12.26 -9.61 -19.99
CA HIS A 85 13.28 -9.87 -18.96
C HIS A 85 14.60 -9.09 -19.21
N ALA A 86 14.93 -8.78 -20.48
CA ALA A 86 16.12 -8.03 -20.83
C ALA A 86 16.00 -6.55 -20.42
N LEU A 87 14.84 -5.93 -20.65
CA LEU A 87 14.56 -4.57 -20.23
C LEU A 87 14.53 -4.47 -18.70
N GLU A 88 13.86 -5.41 -18.02
CA GLU A 88 13.81 -5.48 -16.56
C GLU A 88 15.21 -5.52 -15.96
N LYS A 89 16.02 -6.48 -16.38
CA LYS A 89 17.40 -6.63 -15.94
C LYS A 89 18.21 -5.35 -16.19
N LYS A 90 18.12 -4.80 -17.38
CA LYS A 90 18.86 -3.59 -17.77
C LYS A 90 18.47 -2.39 -16.90
N MET A 91 17.17 -2.16 -16.63
CA MET A 91 16.74 -1.06 -15.80
C MET A 91 17.23 -1.22 -14.35
N ILE A 92 17.14 -2.41 -13.77
CA ILE A 92 17.62 -2.66 -12.42
C ILE A 92 19.15 -2.50 -12.32
N GLU A 93 19.90 -2.96 -13.32
CA GLU A 93 21.38 -2.79 -13.37
C GLU A 93 21.79 -1.32 -13.52
N MET A 94 20.96 -0.50 -14.16
CA MET A 94 21.19 0.93 -14.36
C MET A 94 20.81 1.82 -13.15
N ILE A 95 20.29 1.25 -12.08
CA ILE A 95 20.11 2.02 -10.83
C ILE A 95 21.45 2.67 -10.45
N PRO A 96 21.49 4.01 -10.29
CA PRO A 96 22.75 4.73 -10.13
C PRO A 96 23.59 4.23 -8.96
N LYS A 97 24.89 4.08 -9.19
CA LYS A 97 25.88 3.63 -8.18
C LYS A 97 26.01 4.60 -6.99
N LYS A 98 25.46 5.84 -7.09
CA LYS A 98 25.38 6.77 -5.95
C LYS A 98 24.47 6.24 -4.81
N PHE A 99 23.54 5.33 -5.10
CA PHE A 99 22.74 4.69 -4.09
C PHE A 99 23.49 3.49 -3.49
N VAL A 100 23.65 3.51 -2.19
CA VAL A 100 24.41 2.50 -1.45
C VAL A 100 23.54 1.31 -1.02
N LEU A 101 22.23 1.54 -0.95
CA LEU A 101 21.21 0.56 -0.65
C LEU A 101 20.03 0.83 -1.59
N THR A 102 19.40 -0.22 -2.06
CA THR A 102 18.12 -0.18 -2.79
C THR A 102 17.19 -1.19 -2.15
N ASP A 103 16.08 -0.73 -1.61
CA ASP A 103 15.00 -1.53 -1.01
C ASP A 103 13.70 -1.12 -1.71
N LEU A 104 13.18 -1.95 -2.62
CA LEU A 104 11.97 -1.68 -3.39
C LEU A 104 10.96 -2.81 -3.29
N ILE A 105 9.74 -2.47 -2.95
CA ILE A 105 8.57 -3.34 -3.10
C ILE A 105 8.14 -3.25 -4.56
N LEU A 106 8.31 -4.33 -5.32
CA LEU A 106 7.97 -4.37 -6.74
C LEU A 106 6.53 -4.87 -6.94
N HIS A 107 5.92 -4.50 -8.05
CA HIS A 107 4.60 -5.03 -8.40
C HIS A 107 4.71 -6.49 -8.93
N PRO A 108 3.61 -7.28 -8.88
CA PRO A 108 3.67 -8.74 -9.12
C PRO A 108 4.12 -9.18 -10.51
N LEU A 109 4.08 -8.29 -11.50
CA LEU A 109 4.51 -8.62 -12.86
C LEU A 109 6.04 -8.71 -13.02
N HIS A 110 6.82 -8.33 -11.98
CA HIS A 110 8.27 -8.46 -11.99
C HIS A 110 8.70 -9.90 -11.70
N GLN A 111 9.68 -10.37 -12.45
CA GLN A 111 10.27 -11.70 -12.32
C GLN A 111 11.78 -11.64 -12.08
N TYR A 112 12.29 -10.57 -11.51
CA TYR A 112 13.73 -10.40 -11.28
C TYR A 112 14.25 -11.41 -10.26
N PRO A 113 15.31 -12.20 -10.61
CA PRO A 113 15.71 -13.38 -9.83
C PRO A 113 16.32 -13.06 -8.45
N GLU A 114 16.86 -11.85 -8.25
CA GLU A 114 17.48 -11.43 -6.98
C GLU A 114 16.47 -10.77 -6.03
N THR A 115 15.26 -11.33 -5.92
CA THR A 115 14.21 -10.82 -5.04
C THR A 115 13.86 -11.82 -3.95
N THR A 116 13.30 -11.30 -2.85
CA THR A 116 12.60 -12.11 -1.86
C THR A 116 11.09 -11.96 -2.06
N THR A 117 10.34 -12.97 -1.64
CA THR A 117 8.88 -12.97 -1.81
C THR A 117 8.19 -12.39 -0.60
N HIS A 118 7.30 -11.44 -0.82
CA HIS A 118 6.32 -10.95 0.14
C HIS A 118 4.92 -11.40 -0.27
N VAL A 119 3.97 -11.34 0.64
CA VAL A 119 2.61 -11.81 0.39
C VAL A 119 1.59 -10.71 0.63
N SER A 120 0.51 -10.75 -0.16
CA SER A 120 -0.71 -9.98 0.05
C SER A 120 -1.93 -10.85 -0.13
N TYR A 121 -3.09 -10.29 0.13
CA TYR A 121 -4.38 -10.93 -0.01
C TYR A 121 -5.30 -10.05 -0.83
N GLN A 122 -6.02 -10.63 -1.77
CA GLN A 122 -6.94 -9.92 -2.65
C GLN A 122 -8.27 -10.67 -2.77
N LEU A 123 -9.35 -9.93 -2.94
CA LEU A 123 -10.69 -10.45 -3.15
C LEU A 123 -11.27 -9.85 -4.43
N ALA A 124 -11.62 -10.70 -5.39
CA ALA A 124 -12.32 -10.26 -6.58
C ALA A 124 -13.81 -10.02 -6.24
N LEU A 125 -14.34 -8.86 -6.64
CA LEU A 125 -15.70 -8.41 -6.30
C LEU A 125 -16.70 -8.59 -7.46
N ASN A 126 -16.38 -9.43 -8.43
CA ASN A 126 -17.17 -9.68 -9.64
C ASN A 126 -18.25 -10.75 -9.46
N GLN A 127 -18.63 -11.06 -8.24
CA GLN A 127 -19.65 -12.05 -7.86
C GLN A 127 -20.71 -11.40 -6.98
N GLU A 128 -21.87 -12.07 -6.87
CA GLU A 128 -22.92 -11.70 -5.93
C GLU A 128 -22.43 -11.82 -4.47
N TYR A 129 -22.91 -10.92 -3.60
CA TYR A 129 -22.53 -10.90 -2.19
C TYR A 129 -22.68 -12.24 -1.48
N GLU A 130 -23.81 -12.93 -1.71
CA GLU A 130 -24.07 -14.24 -1.09
C GLU A 130 -23.07 -15.33 -1.54
N GLN A 131 -22.54 -15.21 -2.75
CA GLN A 131 -21.48 -16.11 -3.24
C GLN A 131 -20.15 -15.84 -2.56
N LEU A 132 -19.76 -14.56 -2.44
CA LEU A 132 -18.57 -14.15 -1.71
C LEU A 132 -18.66 -14.52 -0.23
N LYS A 133 -19.80 -14.29 0.41
CA LYS A 133 -20.04 -14.62 1.83
C LYS A 133 -19.93 -16.12 2.13
N LYS A 134 -20.26 -17.00 1.17
CA LYS A 134 -20.02 -18.44 1.32
C LYS A 134 -18.54 -18.78 1.45
N GLN A 135 -17.64 -17.98 0.84
CA GLN A 135 -16.19 -18.15 0.91
C GLN A 135 -15.59 -17.68 2.23
N TYR A 136 -16.34 -16.92 3.05
CA TYR A 136 -15.88 -16.52 4.37
C TYR A 136 -15.60 -17.75 5.24
N ASN A 137 -14.52 -17.70 5.99
CA ASN A 137 -14.23 -18.78 6.92
C ASN A 137 -15.19 -18.78 8.13
N GLU A 138 -15.22 -19.87 8.86
CA GLU A 138 -16.15 -20.06 9.99
C GLU A 138 -15.94 -19.03 11.12
N ASN A 139 -14.70 -18.56 11.31
CA ASN A 139 -14.42 -17.51 12.30
C ASN A 139 -15.06 -16.17 11.91
N THR A 140 -14.93 -15.77 10.65
CA THR A 140 -15.55 -14.53 10.12
C THR A 140 -17.07 -14.64 10.18
N LYS A 141 -17.65 -15.75 9.71
CA LYS A 141 -19.10 -15.99 9.78
C LYS A 141 -19.62 -15.91 11.23
N ARG A 142 -18.91 -16.55 12.17
CA ARG A 142 -19.27 -16.54 13.59
C ARG A 142 -19.19 -15.12 14.19
N ASN A 143 -18.18 -14.35 13.84
CA ASN A 143 -18.03 -12.98 14.33
C ASN A 143 -19.11 -12.06 13.76
N LEU A 144 -19.44 -12.17 12.48
CA LEU A 144 -20.54 -11.43 11.87
C LEU A 144 -21.90 -11.78 12.50
N LYS A 145 -22.15 -13.05 12.85
CA LYS A 145 -23.39 -13.47 13.54
C LYS A 145 -23.54 -12.89 14.96
N LYS A 146 -22.46 -12.46 15.60
CA LYS A 146 -22.52 -11.82 16.93
C LYS A 146 -22.90 -10.35 16.86
N ILE A 147 -22.86 -9.76 15.69
CA ILE A 147 -23.13 -8.34 15.48
C ILE A 147 -24.63 -8.13 15.61
N ASN A 148 -25.01 -7.20 16.49
CA ASN A 148 -26.33 -6.60 16.45
C ASN A 148 -26.24 -5.36 15.54
N GLU A 149 -26.69 -5.50 14.29
CA GLU A 149 -26.61 -4.44 13.29
C GLU A 149 -27.40 -3.19 13.72
N GLU A 150 -28.44 -3.34 14.55
CA GLU A 150 -29.19 -2.21 15.08
C GLU A 150 -28.37 -1.31 16.03
N GLU A 151 -27.30 -1.84 16.62
CA GLU A 151 -26.42 -1.10 17.53
C GLU A 151 -25.23 -0.44 16.83
N LEU A 152 -25.05 -0.68 15.52
CA LEU A 152 -23.93 -0.18 14.76
C LEU A 152 -24.38 0.79 13.66
N ILE A 153 -23.60 1.83 13.47
CA ILE A 153 -23.80 2.84 12.43
C ILE A 153 -22.62 2.79 11.48
N TYR A 154 -22.87 2.36 10.24
CA TYR A 154 -21.88 2.41 9.16
C TYR A 154 -21.94 3.78 8.49
N SER A 155 -20.82 4.49 8.42
CA SER A 155 -20.77 5.89 8.00
C SER A 155 -19.58 6.19 7.10
N GLN A 156 -19.67 7.27 6.34
CA GLN A 156 -18.55 7.91 5.64
C GLN A 156 -18.04 9.14 6.42
N ASP A 157 -18.71 9.53 7.46
CA ASP A 157 -18.38 10.69 8.27
C ASP A 157 -17.26 10.35 9.26
N VAL A 158 -16.05 10.33 8.74
CA VAL A 158 -14.81 10.12 9.50
C VAL A 158 -13.65 10.83 8.81
N THR A 159 -12.78 11.46 9.58
CA THR A 159 -11.56 12.08 9.02
C THR A 159 -10.38 11.10 8.99
N THR A 160 -9.38 11.42 8.19
CA THR A 160 -8.13 10.66 8.14
C THR A 160 -7.45 10.64 9.52
N GLU A 161 -7.46 11.78 10.21
CA GLU A 161 -6.88 11.95 11.54
C GLU A 161 -7.57 11.08 12.58
N GLN A 162 -8.91 11.01 12.56
CA GLN A 162 -9.66 10.13 13.47
C GLN A 162 -9.30 8.65 13.28
N VAL A 163 -9.08 8.20 12.03
CA VAL A 163 -8.63 6.83 11.75
C VAL A 163 -7.19 6.63 12.24
N ILE A 164 -6.32 7.63 12.09
CA ILE A 164 -4.95 7.61 12.61
C ILE A 164 -4.95 7.55 14.14
N ASP A 165 -5.75 8.39 14.79
CA ASP A 165 -5.86 8.43 16.26
C ASP A 165 -6.37 7.09 16.80
N LEU A 166 -7.39 6.52 16.15
CA LEU A 166 -7.90 5.20 16.52
C LEU A 166 -6.83 4.10 16.41
N PHE A 167 -6.01 4.15 15.36
CA PHE A 167 -4.87 3.23 15.21
C PHE A 167 -3.79 3.48 16.26
N SER A 168 -3.36 4.73 16.45
CA SER A 168 -2.25 5.07 17.32
C SER A 168 -2.55 4.79 18.80
N ASN A 169 -3.79 5.04 19.24
CA ASN A 169 -4.22 4.82 20.61
C ASN A 169 -4.41 3.33 20.95
N ASN A 170 -4.63 2.48 19.96
CA ASN A 170 -4.93 1.06 20.17
C ASN A 170 -3.80 0.11 19.76
N ARG A 171 -3.18 0.34 18.64
CA ARG A 171 -2.10 -0.51 18.10
C ARG A 171 -0.74 0.16 18.10
N GLY A 172 -0.74 1.50 18.10
CA GLY A 172 0.46 2.32 18.05
C GLY A 172 1.39 2.11 19.24
N GLU A 173 0.87 1.67 20.39
CA GLU A 173 1.69 1.31 21.55
C GLU A 173 2.58 0.09 21.28
N ASN A 174 2.09 -0.86 20.48
CA ASN A 174 2.81 -2.08 20.11
C ASN A 174 3.62 -1.94 18.81
N VAL A 175 3.24 -0.96 17.95
CA VAL A 175 3.89 -0.65 16.69
C VAL A 175 4.17 0.84 16.68
N LYS A 176 5.21 1.29 17.42
CA LYS A 176 5.60 2.71 17.44
C LYS A 176 6.04 3.18 16.07
N LEU A 177 5.08 3.69 15.29
CA LEU A 177 5.41 4.37 14.04
C LEU A 177 5.92 5.78 14.37
N PRO A 178 7.04 6.21 13.78
CA PRO A 178 7.52 7.58 13.95
C PRO A 178 6.48 8.61 13.47
N ASN A 179 6.39 9.76 14.11
CA ASN A 179 5.40 10.80 13.78
C ASN A 179 5.39 11.21 12.29
N HIS A 180 6.55 11.20 11.64
CA HIS A 180 6.64 11.51 10.21
C HIS A 180 5.92 10.49 9.29
N PHE A 181 5.60 9.28 9.80
CA PHE A 181 4.75 8.33 9.06
C PHE A 181 3.32 8.84 8.97
N TYR A 182 2.77 9.31 10.09
CA TYR A 182 1.39 9.83 10.12
C TYR A 182 1.25 11.09 9.28
N SER A 183 2.21 12.03 9.34
CA SER A 183 2.19 13.21 8.49
C SER A 183 2.33 12.86 6.99
N THR A 184 3.06 11.81 6.65
CA THR A 184 3.11 11.31 5.27
C THR A 184 1.76 10.72 4.85
N LEU A 185 1.09 9.96 5.73
CA LEU A 185 -0.24 9.41 5.44
C LEU A 185 -1.27 10.52 5.20
N VAL A 186 -1.26 11.57 6.04
CA VAL A 186 -2.15 12.73 5.86
C VAL A 186 -1.94 13.39 4.49
N ARG A 187 -0.68 13.72 4.13
CA ARG A 187 -0.37 14.31 2.81
C ARG A 187 -0.84 13.44 1.64
N LEU A 188 -0.63 12.13 1.75
CA LEU A 188 -1.07 11.19 0.72
C LEU A 188 -2.59 11.06 0.65
N ALA A 189 -3.27 11.12 1.81
CA ALA A 189 -4.72 11.11 1.88
C ALA A 189 -5.32 12.39 1.27
N GLU A 190 -4.74 13.56 1.55
CA GLU A 190 -5.12 14.83 0.93
C GLU A 190 -4.93 14.79 -0.60
N GLU A 191 -3.83 14.19 -1.08
CA GLU A 191 -3.58 14.08 -2.51
C GLU A 191 -4.58 13.11 -3.17
N ALA A 192 -4.91 12.01 -2.52
CA ALA A 192 -5.93 11.07 -2.99
C ALA A 192 -7.34 11.69 -2.97
N ASP A 193 -7.68 12.49 -1.96
CA ASP A 193 -8.96 13.24 -1.87
C ASP A 193 -9.11 14.24 -3.03
N LYS A 194 -8.06 15.02 -3.34
CA LYS A 194 -8.08 15.95 -4.49
C LYS A 194 -8.39 15.26 -5.81
N GLN A 195 -7.97 14.01 -5.95
CA GLN A 195 -8.18 13.19 -7.13
C GLN A 195 -9.49 12.37 -7.07
N ASN A 196 -10.33 12.53 -6.03
CA ASN A 196 -11.53 11.73 -5.76
C ASN A 196 -11.24 10.22 -5.72
N ARG A 197 -10.11 9.83 -5.13
CA ARG A 197 -9.65 8.45 -5.02
C ARG A 197 -9.59 7.92 -3.59
N LEU A 198 -9.88 8.76 -2.60
CA LEU A 198 -9.95 8.34 -1.20
C LEU A 198 -11.39 8.13 -0.77
N GLU A 199 -11.69 6.95 -0.27
CA GLU A 199 -12.93 6.63 0.40
C GLU A 199 -12.66 6.35 1.87
N LYS A 200 -13.42 7.02 2.75
CA LYS A 200 -13.32 6.90 4.21
C LYS A 200 -14.56 6.19 4.73
N LYS A 201 -14.38 5.18 5.58
CA LYS A 201 -15.47 4.43 6.20
C LYS A 201 -15.23 4.25 7.68
N ALA A 202 -16.29 4.29 8.42
CA ALA A 202 -16.30 4.13 9.87
C ALA A 202 -17.49 3.29 10.35
N VAL A 203 -17.32 2.73 11.53
CA VAL A 203 -18.40 2.10 12.30
C VAL A 203 -18.41 2.74 13.68
N TYR A 204 -19.58 3.24 14.07
CA TYR A 204 -19.85 3.81 15.39
C TYR A 204 -20.84 2.94 16.15
N ASP A 205 -20.78 2.97 17.48
CA ASP A 205 -21.90 2.51 18.30
C ASP A 205 -23.00 3.59 18.40
N ARG A 206 -24.16 3.24 18.98
CA ARG A 206 -25.28 4.21 19.16
C ARG A 206 -24.94 5.38 20.06
N SER A 207 -23.90 5.28 20.87
CA SER A 207 -23.40 6.37 21.72
C SER A 207 -22.46 7.31 20.99
N GLY A 208 -22.19 7.06 19.69
CA GLY A 208 -21.28 7.86 18.86
C GLY A 208 -19.81 7.54 19.04
N ASN A 209 -19.45 6.45 19.71
CA ASN A 209 -18.06 6.06 19.82
C ASN A 209 -17.58 5.38 18.53
N LEU A 210 -16.42 5.80 18.03
CA LEU A 210 -15.78 5.22 16.85
C LEU A 210 -15.16 3.84 17.19
N LEU A 211 -15.73 2.77 16.64
CA LEU A 211 -15.31 1.38 16.88
C LEU A 211 -14.26 0.91 15.87
N ALA A 212 -14.41 1.32 14.62
CA ALA A 212 -13.51 0.99 13.52
C ALA A 212 -13.52 2.10 12.47
N GLY A 213 -12.36 2.34 11.86
CA GLY A 213 -12.24 3.27 10.74
C GLY A 213 -11.26 2.73 9.72
N ALA A 214 -11.49 3.01 8.45
CA ALA A 214 -10.65 2.58 7.35
C ALA A 214 -10.59 3.61 6.22
N LEU A 215 -9.42 3.67 5.60
CA LEU A 215 -9.14 4.41 4.38
C LEU A 215 -9.02 3.42 3.23
N PHE A 216 -9.88 3.56 2.23
CA PHE A 216 -9.83 2.82 1.00
C PHE A 216 -9.31 3.71 -0.12
N LEU A 217 -8.25 3.28 -0.80
CA LEU A 217 -7.65 4.03 -1.89
C LEU A 217 -8.04 3.41 -3.23
N HIS A 218 -8.81 4.14 -4.01
CA HIS A 218 -9.27 3.70 -5.33
C HIS A 218 -8.17 3.88 -6.37
N ASP A 219 -7.87 2.80 -7.08
CA ASP A 219 -6.86 2.75 -8.10
C ASP A 219 -7.44 1.98 -9.30
N TYR A 220 -7.35 2.44 -10.48
CA TYR A 220 -7.89 1.83 -11.71
C TYR A 220 -8.94 0.70 -11.51
N GLN A 221 -8.50 -0.58 -11.50
CA GLN A 221 -9.37 -1.74 -11.24
C GLN A 221 -9.21 -2.35 -9.83
N ARG A 222 -8.52 -1.62 -8.94
CA ARG A 222 -8.16 -2.10 -7.62
C ARG A 222 -8.54 -1.07 -6.56
N VAL A 223 -9.03 -1.55 -5.43
CA VAL A 223 -9.20 -0.73 -4.23
C VAL A 223 -8.33 -1.31 -3.14
N TRP A 224 -7.51 -0.46 -2.57
CA TRP A 224 -6.61 -0.85 -1.48
C TRP A 224 -7.29 -0.62 -0.14
N PHE A 225 -7.40 -1.64 0.69
CA PHE A 225 -7.64 -1.47 2.12
C PHE A 225 -6.37 -0.88 2.74
N TRP A 226 -6.25 0.44 2.62
CA TRP A 226 -4.98 1.12 2.65
C TRP A 226 -4.45 1.38 4.06
N PHE A 227 -5.32 1.87 4.95
CA PHE A 227 -5.01 2.10 6.36
C PHE A 227 -6.26 1.91 7.20
N SER A 228 -6.11 1.41 8.44
CA SER A 228 -7.26 1.20 9.32
C SER A 228 -6.88 1.19 10.78
N GLY A 229 -7.82 1.62 11.63
CA GLY A 229 -7.75 1.54 13.08
C GLY A 229 -9.02 0.90 13.65
N ARG A 230 -8.91 0.31 14.84
CA ARG A 230 -10.06 -0.21 15.59
C ARG A 230 -9.86 0.01 17.09
N ASP A 231 -10.96 0.24 17.80
CA ASP A 231 -10.97 0.24 19.26
C ASP A 231 -10.78 -1.19 19.78
N GLN A 232 -9.69 -1.44 20.52
CA GLN A 232 -9.42 -2.76 21.10
C GLN A 232 -10.23 -3.02 22.37
N ALA A 233 -10.59 -1.98 23.12
CA ALA A 233 -11.39 -2.10 24.34
C ALA A 233 -12.82 -2.56 24.02
N LYS A 234 -13.31 -2.22 22.81
CA LYS A 234 -14.64 -2.59 22.30
C LYS A 234 -14.57 -3.67 21.20
N SER A 235 -13.56 -4.53 21.25
CA SER A 235 -13.32 -5.56 20.23
C SER A 235 -14.43 -6.63 20.14
N ASP A 236 -15.23 -6.80 21.19
CA ASP A 236 -16.41 -7.67 21.24
C ASP A 236 -17.53 -7.19 20.30
N GLN A 237 -17.60 -5.90 20.00
CA GLN A 237 -18.57 -5.32 19.07
C GLN A 237 -18.26 -5.59 17.59
N MET A 238 -17.13 -6.24 17.31
CA MET A 238 -16.73 -6.70 15.96
C MET A 238 -16.73 -5.60 14.87
N GLY A 239 -16.54 -4.33 15.24
CA GLY A 239 -16.66 -3.18 14.33
C GLY A 239 -15.86 -3.29 13.03
N MET A 240 -14.62 -3.82 13.07
CA MET A 240 -13.81 -4.01 11.86
C MET A 240 -14.34 -5.14 10.95
N PHE A 241 -14.93 -6.20 11.50
CA PHE A 241 -15.59 -7.24 10.70
C PHE A 241 -16.80 -6.66 9.98
N TYR A 242 -17.60 -5.89 10.70
CA TYR A 242 -18.78 -5.22 10.14
C TYR A 242 -18.39 -4.21 9.06
N LEU A 243 -17.37 -3.38 9.31
CA LEU A 243 -16.89 -2.38 8.35
C LEU A 243 -16.50 -3.01 7.01
N ILE A 244 -15.67 -4.07 7.05
CA ILE A 244 -15.19 -4.74 5.82
C ILE A 244 -16.35 -5.46 5.12
N ASP A 245 -17.21 -6.16 5.86
CA ASP A 245 -18.35 -6.87 5.30
C ASP A 245 -19.34 -5.92 4.61
N GLN A 246 -19.68 -4.80 5.24
CA GLN A 246 -20.54 -3.78 4.65
C GLN A 246 -19.89 -3.13 3.41
N TRP A 247 -18.58 -2.88 3.45
CA TRP A 247 -17.87 -2.35 2.30
C TRP A 247 -17.90 -3.36 1.13
N ILE A 248 -17.62 -4.63 1.37
CA ILE A 248 -17.72 -5.69 0.36
C ILE A 248 -19.13 -5.74 -0.23
N ARG A 249 -20.17 -5.77 0.63
CA ARG A 249 -21.58 -5.83 0.23
C ARG A 249 -22.00 -4.69 -0.70
N GLN A 250 -21.45 -3.49 -0.48
CA GLN A 250 -21.74 -2.30 -1.30
C GLN A 250 -20.98 -2.27 -2.63
N ASN A 251 -19.91 -3.06 -2.77
CA ASN A 251 -18.98 -3.01 -3.90
C ASN A 251 -18.93 -4.31 -4.72
N VAL A 252 -19.85 -5.24 -4.52
CA VAL A 252 -19.98 -6.47 -5.34
C VAL A 252 -20.53 -6.20 -6.73
N ASN A 253 -20.46 -7.19 -7.62
CA ASN A 253 -20.89 -7.12 -9.02
C ASN A 253 -20.13 -6.09 -9.86
N HIS A 254 -18.96 -5.66 -9.40
CA HIS A 254 -18.06 -4.79 -10.14
C HIS A 254 -16.78 -5.55 -10.52
N ASN A 255 -16.19 -5.19 -11.64
CA ASN A 255 -14.86 -5.71 -12.02
C ASN A 255 -13.75 -5.01 -11.21
N LEU A 256 -13.85 -5.14 -9.89
CA LEU A 256 -12.93 -4.56 -8.93
C LEU A 256 -12.23 -5.65 -8.11
N ILE A 257 -11.05 -5.35 -7.66
CA ILE A 257 -10.28 -6.18 -6.72
C ILE A 257 -10.07 -5.38 -5.43
N LEU A 258 -10.55 -5.89 -4.30
CA LEU A 258 -10.15 -5.41 -2.99
C LEU A 258 -8.80 -6.01 -2.63
N ASP A 259 -7.77 -5.19 -2.51
CA ASP A 259 -6.44 -5.60 -2.05
C ASP A 259 -6.23 -5.17 -0.60
N PHE A 260 -5.98 -6.12 0.27
CA PHE A 260 -5.73 -5.86 1.69
C PHE A 260 -4.33 -5.31 1.99
N ASN A 261 -3.60 -4.95 0.95
CA ASN A 261 -2.30 -4.26 1.00
C ASN A 261 -1.20 -5.00 1.78
N GLY A 262 -1.25 -6.31 1.78
CA GLY A 262 -0.21 -7.19 2.32
C GLY A 262 -0.32 -7.43 3.82
N SER A 263 0.18 -8.56 4.24
CA SER A 263 0.71 -8.76 5.58
C SER A 263 1.53 -10.03 5.67
N ASN A 264 2.79 -9.88 6.07
CA ASN A 264 3.62 -10.99 6.53
C ASN A 264 3.32 -11.38 8.00
N ASN A 265 2.42 -10.63 8.68
CA ASN A 265 1.96 -10.98 10.03
C ASN A 265 0.87 -12.05 9.95
N PRO A 266 1.07 -13.24 10.54
CA PRO A 266 0.12 -14.37 10.41
C PRO A 266 -1.29 -14.06 10.93
N ASN A 267 -1.42 -13.21 11.95
CA ASN A 267 -2.74 -12.86 12.50
C ASN A 267 -3.53 -11.93 11.58
N ILE A 268 -2.83 -10.98 10.94
CA ILE A 268 -3.44 -10.09 9.95
C ILE A 268 -3.77 -10.87 8.68
N ALA A 269 -2.85 -11.72 8.22
CA ALA A 269 -3.07 -12.62 7.09
C ALA A 269 -4.31 -13.51 7.28
N ARG A 270 -4.46 -14.12 8.48
CA ARG A 270 -5.64 -14.91 8.84
C ARG A 270 -6.92 -14.09 8.81
N PHE A 271 -6.87 -12.83 9.25
CA PHE A 271 -8.02 -11.93 9.24
C PHE A 271 -8.47 -11.64 7.81
N TYR A 272 -7.54 -11.29 6.91
CA TYR A 272 -7.85 -11.02 5.50
C TYR A 272 -8.36 -12.25 4.77
N HIS A 273 -7.67 -13.39 4.93
CA HIS A 273 -8.12 -14.69 4.39
C HIS A 273 -9.52 -15.06 4.88
N GLY A 274 -9.90 -14.58 6.08
CA GLY A 274 -11.22 -14.81 6.66
C GLY A 274 -12.38 -14.33 5.80
N PHE A 275 -12.19 -13.32 4.97
CA PHE A 275 -13.18 -12.78 4.03
C PHE A 275 -13.15 -13.46 2.65
N GLY A 276 -12.52 -14.62 2.53
CA GLY A 276 -12.38 -15.31 1.26
C GLY A 276 -11.30 -14.75 0.36
N ALA A 277 -10.45 -13.84 0.86
CA ALA A 277 -9.37 -13.27 0.09
C ALA A 277 -8.31 -14.31 -0.24
N GLU A 278 -7.87 -14.31 -1.50
CA GLU A 278 -6.83 -15.19 -2.00
C GLU A 278 -5.44 -14.60 -1.76
N LYS A 279 -4.51 -15.46 -1.35
CA LYS A 279 -3.10 -15.10 -1.22
C LYS A 279 -2.48 -14.91 -2.60
N TYR A 280 -1.72 -13.82 -2.78
CA TYR A 280 -0.82 -13.65 -3.91
C TYR A 280 0.56 -13.17 -3.46
N GLU A 281 1.55 -13.35 -4.32
CA GLU A 281 2.94 -13.04 -4.04
C GLU A 281 3.42 -11.86 -4.87
N TYR A 282 4.36 -11.10 -4.31
CA TYR A 282 5.01 -10.00 -5.00
C TYR A 282 6.48 -9.89 -4.59
N PRO A 283 7.35 -9.44 -5.49
CA PRO A 283 8.77 -9.41 -5.23
C PRO A 283 9.19 -8.18 -4.39
N PHE A 284 10.17 -8.40 -3.52
CA PHE A 284 10.90 -7.36 -2.83
C PHE A 284 12.36 -7.41 -3.26
N TYR A 285 12.83 -6.34 -3.90
CA TYR A 285 14.20 -6.21 -4.37
C TYR A 285 15.06 -5.50 -3.34
N GLN A 286 16.17 -6.15 -2.96
CA GLN A 286 17.14 -5.56 -2.05
C GLN A 286 18.55 -5.72 -2.59
N LYS A 287 19.25 -4.59 -2.79
CA LYS A 287 20.67 -4.56 -3.16
C LYS A 287 21.45 -3.69 -2.19
N LYS A 288 22.53 -4.24 -1.62
CA LYS A 288 23.44 -3.55 -0.69
C LYS A 288 24.84 -3.53 -1.27
N LYS A 289 25.50 -2.36 -1.25
CA LYS A 289 26.95 -2.31 -1.56
C LYS A 289 27.74 -3.11 -0.52
N LYS A 290 28.83 -3.76 -0.98
CA LYS A 290 29.79 -4.41 -0.08
C LYS A 290 30.31 -3.40 0.95
N GLY A 291 30.40 -3.78 2.23
CA GLY A 291 30.84 -2.90 3.35
C GLY A 291 29.73 -2.19 4.11
N ILE A 292 28.55 -1.94 3.53
CA ILE A 292 27.44 -1.26 4.23
C ILE A 292 26.83 -2.10 5.36
N LYS A 293 26.92 -3.43 5.28
CA LYS A 293 26.45 -4.30 6.37
C LYS A 293 27.08 -3.94 7.72
N MET A 294 28.37 -3.59 7.73
CA MET A 294 29.09 -3.19 8.94
C MET A 294 28.58 -1.83 9.49
N ILE A 295 28.35 -0.87 8.60
CA ILE A 295 27.87 0.48 8.99
C ILE A 295 26.44 0.41 9.56
N ILE A 296 25.55 -0.37 8.94
CA ILE A 296 24.18 -0.58 9.43
C ILE A 296 24.17 -1.37 10.74
N SER A 297 25.05 -2.35 10.91
CA SER A 297 25.20 -3.12 12.15
C SER A 297 25.72 -2.26 13.29
N ALA A 298 26.77 -1.48 13.05
CA ALA A 298 27.31 -0.53 14.02
C ALA A 298 26.25 0.52 14.43
N TYR A 299 25.47 1.01 13.47
CA TYR A 299 24.38 1.96 13.73
C TYR A 299 23.26 1.36 14.60
N ARG A 300 22.86 0.10 14.34
CA ARG A 300 21.89 -0.61 15.20
C ARG A 300 22.41 -0.83 16.62
N TYR A 301 23.71 -0.92 16.78
CA TYR A 301 24.36 -1.08 18.11
C TYR A 301 24.44 0.25 18.87
N LEU A 302 24.55 1.40 18.15
CA LEU A 302 24.65 2.74 18.74
C LEU A 302 23.30 3.39 19.07
N ILE A 303 22.16 2.80 18.63
CA ILE A 303 20.80 3.31 18.88
C ILE A 303 19.99 2.41 19.84
N LYS A 304 20.59 1.32 20.33
CA LYS A 304 20.07 0.58 21.48
C LYS A 304 20.52 1.25 22.78
#